data_c5cd4dd8d463e7edff87165d1aa21266
#
_entry.id   c5cd4dd8d463e7edff87165d1aa21266
#
_cell.length_a   1.000
_cell.length_b   1.000
_cell.length_c   1.000
_cell.angle_alpha   90.00
_cell.angle_beta   90.00
_cell.angle_gamma   90.00
#
_symmetry.space_group_name_H-M   'P 1'
#
loop_
_entity.id
_entity.type
_entity.pdbx_description
1 polymer ?
#
loop_
_entity_poly.entity_id
_entity_poly.type
_entity_poly.pdbx_seq_one_letter_code
_entity_poly.pdbx_strand_id
1 'polypeptide(L)'
;MALELNHVHLKTHDPEKTAQFYVETLGATIVGKAGTNGYRLDLHGLSLNVTPFIESQTREQKYGMEHIAIDTDELDSLIEKLKISGIHILEQTTISGGRRVCFFEGPDGVQLEFIEMKPSSA
;
A
#
# COMPACT_ATOMS: atom_id res chain seq x y z
N MET A 1 -8.05 -17.53 8.38
CA MET A 1 -7.56 -16.16 8.13
C MET A 1 -6.81 -16.12 6.82
N ALA A 2 -7.18 -15.23 5.92
CA ALA A 2 -6.49 -15.05 4.65
C ALA A 2 -5.60 -13.81 4.71
N LEU A 3 -4.35 -13.97 4.30
CA LEU A 3 -3.41 -12.88 4.10
C LEU A 3 -2.84 -13.04 2.69
N GLU A 4 -2.96 -11.99 1.87
CA GLU A 4 -2.47 -12.00 0.51
C GLU A 4 -1.72 -10.72 0.21
N LEU A 5 -0.61 -10.81 -0.52
CA LEU A 5 0.11 -9.63 -0.93
C LEU A 5 -0.75 -8.82 -1.90
N ASN A 6 -1.02 -7.55 -1.58
CA ASN A 6 -1.75 -6.66 -2.49
C ASN A 6 -0.77 -5.94 -3.42
N HIS A 7 0.12 -5.15 -2.85
CA HIS A 7 1.08 -4.39 -3.66
C HIS A 7 2.24 -3.88 -2.81
N VAL A 8 3.27 -3.45 -3.51
CA VAL A 8 4.35 -2.62 -2.95
C VAL A 8 4.14 -1.21 -3.48
N HIS A 9 4.23 -0.21 -2.63
CA HIS A 9 3.99 1.18 -3.01
C HIS A 9 5.30 1.94 -3.12
N LEU A 10 5.53 2.53 -4.29
CA LEU A 10 6.69 3.39 -4.55
C LEU A 10 6.22 4.83 -4.64
N LYS A 11 6.86 5.72 -3.90
CA LYS A 11 6.65 7.16 -4.01
C LYS A 11 7.76 7.74 -4.88
N THR A 12 7.40 8.66 -5.78
CA THR A 12 8.33 9.19 -6.75
C THR A 12 8.04 10.65 -7.07
N HIS A 13 9.06 11.39 -7.47
CA HIS A 13 8.92 12.77 -7.93
C HIS A 13 8.18 12.84 -9.26
N ASP A 14 8.36 11.83 -10.11
CA ASP A 14 7.79 11.82 -11.46
C ASP A 14 7.27 10.41 -11.77
N PRO A 15 5.97 10.16 -11.49
CA PRO A 15 5.40 8.81 -11.69
C PRO A 15 5.51 8.30 -13.12
N GLU A 16 5.36 9.17 -14.11
CA GLU A 16 5.45 8.74 -15.51
C GLU A 16 6.85 8.25 -15.87
N LYS A 17 7.87 9.00 -15.48
CA LYS A 17 9.26 8.59 -15.74
C LYS A 17 9.62 7.33 -14.97
N THR A 18 9.16 7.22 -13.74
CA THR A 18 9.42 6.03 -12.94
C THR A 18 8.76 4.81 -13.55
N ALA A 19 7.49 4.94 -13.96
CA ALA A 19 6.78 3.84 -14.63
C ALA A 19 7.52 3.44 -15.92
N GLN A 20 7.94 4.40 -16.72
CA GLN A 20 8.71 4.12 -17.95
C GLN A 20 10.00 3.38 -17.67
N PHE A 21 10.72 3.75 -16.60
CA PHE A 21 11.93 3.04 -16.21
C PHE A 21 11.66 1.56 -15.96
N TYR A 22 10.62 1.26 -15.17
CA TYR A 22 10.28 -0.13 -14.86
C TYR A 22 9.84 -0.90 -16.10
N VAL A 23 9.11 -0.26 -17.01
CA VAL A 23 8.68 -0.90 -18.26
C VAL A 23 9.88 -1.16 -19.19
N GLU A 24 10.66 -0.13 -19.46
CA GLU A 24 11.72 -0.21 -20.47
C GLU A 24 12.94 -0.97 -19.98
N THR A 25 13.30 -0.82 -18.71
CA THR A 25 14.51 -1.43 -18.17
C THR A 25 14.27 -2.80 -17.55
N LEU A 26 13.12 -2.98 -16.87
CA LEU A 26 12.85 -4.19 -16.13
C LEU A 26 11.70 -5.05 -16.69
N GLY A 27 11.09 -4.62 -17.78
CA GLY A 27 10.05 -5.41 -18.45
C GLY A 27 8.70 -5.41 -17.74
N ALA A 28 8.42 -4.41 -16.89
CA ALA A 28 7.11 -4.31 -16.25
C ALA A 28 6.03 -3.93 -17.25
N THR A 29 4.77 -4.20 -16.89
CA THR A 29 3.60 -3.83 -17.69
C THR A 29 2.76 -2.84 -16.90
N ILE A 30 2.30 -1.76 -17.55
CA ILE A 30 1.35 -0.85 -16.93
C ILE A 30 -0.03 -1.50 -17.00
N VAL A 31 -0.67 -1.75 -15.86
CA VAL A 31 -1.97 -2.42 -15.81
C VAL A 31 -3.11 -1.51 -15.39
N GLY A 32 -2.84 -0.27 -15.04
CA GLY A 32 -3.88 0.69 -14.69
C GLY A 32 -3.34 1.94 -14.04
N LYS A 33 -4.25 2.68 -13.43
CA LYS A 33 -3.93 3.91 -12.70
C LYS A 33 -3.96 3.68 -11.20
N ALA A 34 -3.12 4.41 -10.48
CA ALA A 34 -3.15 4.48 -9.03
C ALA A 34 -3.46 5.94 -8.67
N GLY A 35 -4.71 6.20 -8.27
CA GLY A 35 -5.18 7.56 -8.05
C GLY A 35 -5.19 8.36 -9.35
N THR A 36 -5.12 9.68 -9.24
CA THR A 36 -5.20 10.59 -10.39
C THR A 36 -3.88 10.66 -11.16
N ASN A 37 -2.76 10.63 -10.46
CA ASN A 37 -1.44 10.90 -11.03
C ASN A 37 -0.47 9.73 -10.93
N GLY A 38 -0.96 8.56 -10.58
CA GLY A 38 -0.09 7.40 -10.41
C GLY A 38 -0.39 6.28 -11.37
N TYR A 39 0.41 5.22 -11.29
CA TYR A 39 0.30 4.06 -12.15
C TYR A 39 0.36 2.78 -11.33
N ARG A 40 -0.35 1.76 -11.79
CA ARG A 40 -0.20 0.40 -11.28
C ARG A 40 0.54 -0.42 -12.31
N LEU A 41 1.59 -1.09 -11.85
CA LEU A 41 2.45 -1.89 -12.70
C LEU A 41 2.43 -3.35 -12.26
N ASP A 42 2.63 -4.24 -13.22
CA ASP A 42 2.93 -5.63 -12.93
C ASP A 42 4.41 -5.86 -13.27
N LEU A 43 5.21 -6.15 -12.24
CA LEU A 43 6.63 -6.44 -12.40
C LEU A 43 6.83 -7.94 -12.20
N HIS A 44 6.67 -8.70 -13.29
CA HIS A 44 6.86 -10.16 -13.28
C HIS A 44 6.08 -10.86 -12.18
N GLY A 45 4.84 -10.45 -11.95
CA GLY A 45 3.97 -10.99 -10.92
C GLY A 45 3.87 -10.15 -9.65
N LEU A 46 4.77 -9.20 -9.44
CA LEU A 46 4.69 -8.28 -8.31
C LEU A 46 3.90 -7.03 -8.69
N SER A 47 2.85 -6.74 -7.94
CA SER A 47 2.06 -5.53 -8.15
C SER A 47 2.75 -4.33 -7.50
N LEU A 48 3.02 -3.30 -8.30
CA LEU A 48 3.62 -2.04 -7.82
C LEU A 48 2.65 -0.90 -8.05
N ASN A 49 2.43 -0.07 -7.01
CA ASN A 49 1.76 1.20 -7.16
C ASN A 49 2.84 2.28 -7.17
N VAL A 50 2.78 3.18 -8.14
CA VAL A 50 3.76 4.26 -8.30
C VAL A 50 3.00 5.57 -8.27
N THR A 51 3.22 6.39 -7.23
CA THR A 51 2.49 7.65 -7.07
C THR A 51 3.43 8.77 -6.60
N PRO A 52 3.03 10.04 -6.80
CA PRO A 52 3.71 11.12 -6.11
C PRO A 52 3.29 11.14 -4.63
N PHE A 53 3.78 12.10 -3.86
CA PHE A 53 3.30 12.32 -2.50
C PHE A 53 1.81 12.65 -2.51
N ILE A 54 1.10 12.16 -1.50
CA ILE A 54 -0.35 12.36 -1.36
C ILE A 54 -0.58 13.37 -0.24
N GLU A 55 -1.22 14.49 -0.57
CA GLU A 55 -1.42 15.58 0.36
C GLU A 55 -2.20 15.20 1.61
N SER A 56 -3.18 14.32 1.47
CA SER A 56 -4.03 13.91 2.59
C SER A 56 -3.42 12.86 3.51
N GLN A 57 -2.25 12.33 3.17
CA GLN A 57 -1.62 11.28 3.96
C GLN A 57 -1.06 11.85 5.27
N THR A 58 -1.43 11.26 6.41
CA THR A 58 -1.00 11.75 7.72
C THR A 58 0.29 11.10 8.22
N ARG A 59 0.58 9.88 7.80
CA ARG A 59 1.83 9.19 8.14
C ARG A 59 2.97 9.71 7.27
N GLU A 60 4.20 9.49 7.71
CA GLU A 60 5.38 9.94 6.98
C GLU A 60 5.39 9.40 5.56
N GLN A 61 5.72 10.27 4.61
CA GLN A 61 5.94 9.89 3.22
C GLN A 61 7.43 9.95 2.92
N LYS A 62 7.90 9.01 2.12
CA LYS A 62 9.28 9.02 1.67
C LYS A 62 9.35 8.47 0.24
N TYR A 63 10.28 9.02 -0.52
CA TYR A 63 10.52 8.56 -1.88
C TYR A 63 11.17 7.18 -1.88
N GLY A 64 10.94 6.43 -2.95
CA GLY A 64 11.36 5.06 -3.07
C GLY A 64 10.27 4.13 -2.54
N MET A 65 10.65 2.96 -2.04
CA MET A 65 9.69 2.00 -1.48
C MET A 65 9.16 2.51 -0.15
N GLU A 66 7.86 2.86 -0.12
CA GLU A 66 7.26 3.41 1.08
C GLU A 66 6.62 2.35 1.97
N HIS A 67 5.82 1.46 1.39
CA HIS A 67 5.14 0.44 2.20
C HIS A 67 4.81 -0.80 1.40
N ILE A 68 4.51 -1.87 2.14
CA ILE A 68 4.03 -3.14 1.60
C ILE A 68 2.60 -3.32 2.09
N ALA A 69 1.67 -3.58 1.19
CA ALA A 69 0.25 -3.72 1.50
C ALA A 69 -0.19 -5.18 1.41
N ILE A 70 -0.91 -5.63 2.42
CA ILE A 70 -1.39 -7.01 2.57
C ILE A 70 -2.91 -7.00 2.73
N ASP A 71 -3.60 -7.76 1.90
CA ASP A 71 -5.04 -7.95 2.02
C ASP A 71 -5.37 -8.91 3.16
N THR A 72 -6.45 -8.65 3.86
CA THR A 72 -6.93 -9.54 4.92
C THR A 72 -8.45 -9.59 4.99
N ASP A 73 -8.97 -10.71 5.44
CA ASP A 73 -10.40 -10.87 5.75
C ASP A 73 -10.70 -10.72 7.25
N GLU A 74 -9.68 -10.42 8.07
CA GLU A 74 -9.82 -10.32 9.52
C GLU A 74 -9.13 -9.09 10.10
N LEU A 75 -9.44 -7.91 9.53
CA LEU A 75 -8.77 -6.67 9.91
C LEU A 75 -8.90 -6.36 11.41
N ASP A 76 -10.11 -6.46 11.97
CA ASP A 76 -10.32 -6.10 13.38
C ASP A 76 -9.51 -6.99 14.32
N SER A 77 -9.47 -8.29 14.03
CA SER A 77 -8.70 -9.26 14.78
C SER A 77 -7.20 -8.95 14.73
N LEU A 78 -6.71 -8.56 13.56
CA LEU A 78 -5.30 -8.21 13.37
C LEU A 78 -4.94 -6.91 14.07
N ILE A 79 -5.81 -5.91 14.03
CA ILE A 79 -5.58 -4.65 14.74
C ILE A 79 -5.47 -4.91 16.24
N GLU A 80 -6.35 -5.75 16.78
CA GLU A 80 -6.29 -6.12 18.20
C GLU A 80 -4.98 -6.81 18.55
N LYS A 81 -4.54 -7.71 17.68
CA LYS A 81 -3.27 -8.41 17.86
C LYS A 81 -2.08 -7.45 17.82
N LEU A 82 -2.10 -6.45 16.92
CA LEU A 82 -1.07 -5.41 16.87
C LEU A 82 -1.00 -4.65 18.20
N LYS A 83 -2.16 -4.27 18.74
CA LYS A 83 -2.23 -3.54 20.02
C LYS A 83 -1.69 -4.37 21.18
N ILE A 84 -2.09 -5.62 21.26
CA ILE A 84 -1.64 -6.53 22.33
C ILE A 84 -0.13 -6.73 22.24
N SER A 85 0.42 -6.78 21.05
CA SER A 85 1.87 -6.96 20.82
C SER A 85 2.67 -5.68 20.97
N GLY A 86 2.02 -4.54 21.25
CA GLY A 86 2.70 -3.27 21.42
C GLY A 86 3.23 -2.67 20.12
N ILE A 87 2.67 -3.07 18.98
CA ILE A 87 3.09 -2.56 17.68
C ILE A 87 2.47 -1.19 17.42
N HIS A 88 3.29 -0.25 16.94
CA HIS A 88 2.86 1.12 16.71
C HIS A 88 1.97 1.21 15.47
N ILE A 89 0.72 1.62 15.68
CA ILE A 89 -0.22 1.88 14.59
C ILE A 89 0.00 3.31 14.10
N LEU A 90 0.23 3.46 12.80
CA LEU A 90 0.57 4.74 12.19
C LEU A 90 -0.65 5.50 11.69
N GLU A 91 -1.58 4.80 11.07
CA GLU A 91 -2.75 5.45 10.48
C GLU A 91 -3.86 4.42 10.25
N GLN A 92 -5.10 4.81 10.53
CA GLN A 92 -6.27 3.99 10.17
C GLN A 92 -7.22 4.88 9.38
N THR A 93 -7.67 4.41 8.23
CA THR A 93 -8.56 5.17 7.36
C THR A 93 -9.42 4.24 6.51
N THR A 94 -10.28 4.82 5.70
CA THR A 94 -11.14 4.09 4.77
C THR A 94 -10.81 4.54 3.36
N ILE A 95 -10.61 3.58 2.46
CA ILE A 95 -10.30 3.87 1.06
C ILE A 95 -11.56 3.73 0.21
N SER A 96 -11.45 4.01 -1.10
CA SER A 96 -12.57 3.89 -2.02
C SER A 96 -13.16 2.49 -1.99
N GLY A 97 -14.48 2.39 -2.10
CA GLY A 97 -15.20 1.13 -1.98
C GLY A 97 -15.54 0.76 -0.55
N GLY A 98 -15.23 1.61 0.43
CA GLY A 98 -15.60 1.41 1.83
C GLY A 98 -14.71 0.43 2.59
N ARG A 99 -13.58 0.02 2.01
CA ARG A 99 -12.64 -0.88 2.69
C ARG A 99 -11.79 -0.09 3.68
N ARG A 100 -11.63 -0.63 4.87
CA ARG A 100 -10.80 -0.01 5.89
C ARG A 100 -9.36 -0.47 5.74
N VAL A 101 -8.44 0.39 6.11
CA VAL A 101 -7.02 0.06 6.08
C VAL A 101 -6.36 0.47 7.40
N CYS A 102 -5.27 -0.22 7.74
CA CYS A 102 -4.49 0.06 8.94
C CYS A 102 -3.01 0.02 8.57
N PHE A 103 -2.34 1.15 8.72
CA PHE A 103 -0.88 1.22 8.56
C PHE A 103 -0.23 1.04 9.91
N PHE A 104 0.83 0.27 9.97
CA PHE A 104 1.57 0.02 11.21
C PHE A 104 3.06 -0.11 10.92
N GLU A 105 3.86 -0.02 11.98
CA GLU A 105 5.31 -0.03 11.86
C GLU A 105 5.89 -1.40 12.13
N GLY A 106 6.65 -1.91 11.17
CA GLY A 106 7.42 -3.13 11.34
C GLY A 106 8.83 -2.85 11.88
N PRO A 107 9.65 -3.88 12.02
CA PRO A 107 11.03 -3.71 12.46
C PRO A 107 11.79 -2.70 11.58
N ASP A 108 12.63 -1.91 12.21
CA ASP A 108 13.46 -0.89 11.56
C ASP A 108 12.66 0.19 10.84
N GLY A 109 11.41 0.39 11.26
CA GLY A 109 10.59 1.50 10.75
C GLY A 109 9.91 1.24 9.42
N VAL A 110 9.87 0.01 8.93
CA VAL A 110 9.18 -0.31 7.68
C VAL A 110 7.68 -0.06 7.85
N GLN A 111 7.07 0.64 6.89
CA GLN A 111 5.62 0.83 6.91
C GLN A 111 4.93 -0.36 6.26
N LEU A 112 3.95 -0.90 6.96
CA LEU A 112 3.15 -2.03 6.50
C LEU A 112 1.69 -1.63 6.54
N GLU A 113 0.90 -2.21 5.64
CA GLU A 113 -0.53 -1.88 5.53
C GLU A 113 -1.36 -3.15 5.48
N PHE A 114 -2.41 -3.22 6.31
CA PHE A 114 -3.48 -4.20 6.12
C PHE A 114 -4.64 -3.53 5.40
N ILE A 115 -5.13 -4.17 4.36
CA ILE A 115 -6.29 -3.71 3.59
C ILE A 115 -7.42 -4.73 3.76
N GLU A 116 -8.58 -4.26 4.16
CA GLU A 116 -9.78 -5.10 4.27
C GLU A 116 -10.17 -5.61 2.88
N MET A 117 -10.35 -6.93 2.74
CA MET A 117 -10.74 -7.53 1.45
C MET A 117 -12.13 -7.12 1.01
N LYS A 118 -13.02 -6.88 1.96
CA LYS A 118 -14.41 -6.46 1.70
C LYS A 118 -14.76 -5.32 2.62
N PRO A 119 -15.66 -4.41 2.20
CA PRO A 119 -16.16 -3.38 3.09
C PRO A 119 -16.78 -4.00 4.34
N SER A 120 -16.63 -3.30 5.48
CA SER A 120 -17.29 -3.73 6.71
C SER A 120 -18.79 -3.73 6.51
N SER A 121 -19.46 -4.78 7.02
CA SER A 121 -20.91 -4.78 7.12
C SER A 121 -21.31 -3.80 8.21
N ALA A 122 -22.19 -2.90 7.88
CA ALA A 122 -22.72 -1.96 8.85
C ALA A 122 -23.72 -2.64 9.79
#